data_477c15b21a34342dd48a245ce1dc3d57
#
_entry.id   477c15b21a34342dd48a245ce1dc3d57
#
_cell.length_a   1.000
_cell.length_b   1.000
_cell.length_c   1.000
_cell.angle_alpha   90.00
_cell.angle_beta   90.00
_cell.angle_gamma   90.00
#
_symmetry.space_group_name_H-M   'P 1'
#
loop_
_entity.id
_entity.type
_entity.pdbx_description
1 polymer ?
#
loop_
_entity_poly.entity_id
_entity_poly.type
_entity_poly.pdbx_seq_one_letter_code
_entity_poly.pdbx_strand_id
1 'polypeptide(L)'
;MDEKLVINMDEKLVKEYKAMLLGTDTLESIVAKGQIKDVMINAKLWLSGIKKDEFIKWKENPMKFVCKHDQTAYEKLMAVGYHPQLRELMGVIYIKRPYGYGGSCPNGFGSPEYVRFYVDWTNNGNFTDLWENQGLGQVHVFDPGNVNKLPIEYAVRKGIKMPKKLLSMLESICAVRRVRAILSWAIIPPPGQPNWNPFWGNVVETHIQLDN
;
A
#
# COMPACT_ATOMS: atom_id res chain seq x y z
N MET A 1 3.76 0.83 27.73
CA MET A 1 3.35 -0.36 26.94
C MET A 1 3.07 -1.45 27.96
N ASP A 2 1.82 -1.85 28.12
CA ASP A 2 1.40 -2.77 29.19
C ASP A 2 2.07 -4.14 28.99
N GLU A 3 2.87 -4.57 29.96
CA GLU A 3 3.54 -5.88 29.97
C GLU A 3 2.57 -7.06 29.85
N LYS A 4 1.31 -6.88 30.21
CA LYS A 4 0.27 -7.92 30.11
C LYS A 4 -0.15 -8.27 28.68
N LEU A 5 0.08 -7.40 27.69
CA LEU A 5 -0.23 -7.65 26.28
C LEU A 5 0.84 -8.47 25.54
N VAL A 6 2.05 -8.56 26.14
CA VAL A 6 3.19 -9.30 25.55
C VAL A 6 3.04 -10.82 25.70
N ILE A 7 2.18 -11.30 26.62
CA ILE A 7 2.11 -12.72 27.02
C ILE A 7 1.50 -13.65 25.96
N ASN A 8 0.90 -13.14 24.87
CA ASN A 8 0.25 -13.96 23.84
C ASN A 8 0.95 -13.98 22.47
N MET A 9 2.10 -13.36 22.35
CA MET A 9 2.96 -13.56 21.18
C MET A 9 3.98 -14.67 21.47
N ASP A 10 4.16 -15.55 20.50
CA ASP A 10 5.29 -16.47 20.49
C ASP A 10 6.58 -15.65 20.77
N GLU A 11 7.26 -15.91 21.89
CA GLU A 11 8.46 -15.18 22.32
C GLU A 11 9.53 -15.12 21.21
N LYS A 12 9.57 -16.15 20.37
CA LYS A 12 10.42 -16.22 19.20
C LYS A 12 10.08 -15.13 18.18
N LEU A 13 8.79 -14.94 17.88
CA LEU A 13 8.32 -13.88 16.97
C LEU A 13 8.63 -12.47 17.47
N VAL A 14 8.47 -12.24 18.79
CA VAL A 14 8.82 -10.96 19.42
C VAL A 14 10.33 -10.70 19.34
N LYS A 15 11.14 -11.73 19.57
CA LYS A 15 12.61 -11.65 19.52
C LYS A 15 13.09 -11.40 18.10
N GLU A 16 12.52 -12.10 17.11
CA GLU A 16 12.82 -11.94 15.69
C GLU A 16 12.43 -10.55 15.20
N TYR A 17 11.23 -10.06 15.58
CA TYR A 17 10.78 -8.71 15.22
C TYR A 17 11.64 -7.62 15.87
N LYS A 18 12.02 -7.77 17.16
CA LYS A 18 12.94 -6.84 17.81
C LYS A 18 14.32 -6.82 17.15
N ALA A 19 14.85 -7.99 16.78
CA ALA A 19 16.13 -8.09 16.06
C ALA A 19 16.06 -7.39 14.70
N MET A 20 14.96 -7.56 13.97
CA MET A 20 14.70 -6.90 12.68
C MET A 20 14.63 -5.38 12.84
N LEU A 21 13.93 -4.86 13.87
CA LEU A 21 13.83 -3.43 14.15
C LEU A 21 15.18 -2.79 14.53
N LEU A 22 16.04 -3.54 15.20
CA LEU A 22 17.35 -3.05 15.69
C LEU A 22 18.45 -3.14 14.63
N GLY A 23 18.17 -3.75 13.45
CA GLY A 23 19.16 -3.89 12.36
C GLY A 23 20.38 -4.71 12.75
N THR A 24 20.24 -5.69 13.65
CA THR A 24 21.34 -6.54 14.11
C THR A 24 21.58 -7.69 13.14
N ASP A 25 22.85 -8.00 12.84
CA ASP A 25 23.33 -9.02 11.87
C ASP A 25 22.88 -10.46 12.13
N THR A 26 22.10 -10.69 13.18
CA THR A 26 21.52 -12.01 13.49
C THR A 26 20.42 -12.47 12.53
N LEU A 27 20.12 -11.69 11.51
CA LEU A 27 19.08 -11.93 10.51
C LEU A 27 19.47 -12.87 9.37
N GLU A 28 20.73 -13.23 9.24
CA GLU A 28 21.14 -14.30 8.29
C GLU A 28 20.42 -15.63 8.52
N SER A 29 19.89 -15.84 9.74
CA SER A 29 19.12 -17.04 10.11
C SER A 29 17.61 -16.98 9.76
N ILE A 30 17.07 -15.80 9.38
CA ILE A 30 15.64 -15.64 9.05
C ILE A 30 15.42 -15.79 7.53
N VAL A 31 16.17 -16.64 6.93
CA VAL A 31 16.52 -16.63 5.51
C VAL A 31 15.51 -17.27 4.56
N ALA A 32 14.33 -17.59 4.92
CA ALA A 32 13.34 -17.76 3.87
C ALA A 32 12.61 -16.43 3.69
N LYS A 33 12.80 -15.75 2.54
CA LYS A 33 12.08 -14.50 2.18
C LYS A 33 10.57 -14.53 2.42
N GLY A 34 9.96 -15.75 2.52
CA GLY A 34 8.58 -15.96 2.91
C GLY A 34 8.31 -15.79 4.41
N GLN A 35 9.25 -16.18 5.28
CA GLN A 35 9.09 -16.09 6.73
C GLN A 35 9.13 -14.66 7.24
N ILE A 36 9.96 -13.79 6.64
CA ILE A 36 10.02 -12.36 7.00
C ILE A 36 8.66 -11.69 6.80
N LYS A 37 8.00 -11.98 5.70
CA LYS A 37 6.66 -11.43 5.41
C LYS A 37 5.64 -11.85 6.48
N ASP A 38 5.65 -13.10 6.90
CA ASP A 38 4.73 -13.62 7.91
C ASP A 38 5.02 -13.01 9.30
N VAL A 39 6.30 -12.83 9.65
CA VAL A 39 6.73 -12.14 10.87
C VAL A 39 6.22 -10.70 10.88
N MET A 40 6.41 -9.97 9.80
CA MET A 40 5.94 -8.58 9.66
C MET A 40 4.41 -8.48 9.76
N ILE A 41 3.68 -9.39 9.11
CA ILE A 41 2.21 -9.44 9.18
C ILE A 41 1.75 -9.68 10.62
N ASN A 42 2.30 -10.68 11.29
CA ASN A 42 1.94 -11.01 12.67
C ASN A 42 2.25 -9.87 13.64
N ALA A 43 3.42 -9.24 13.50
CA ALA A 43 3.81 -8.09 14.29
C ALA A 43 2.87 -6.88 14.05
N LYS A 44 2.52 -6.60 12.80
CA LYS A 44 1.62 -5.49 12.46
C LYS A 44 0.19 -5.74 12.96
N LEU A 45 -0.31 -6.98 12.88
CA LEU A 45 -1.59 -7.39 13.48
C LEU A 45 -1.60 -7.11 14.99
N TRP A 46 -0.56 -7.56 15.68
CA TRP A 46 -0.44 -7.36 17.11
C TRP A 46 -0.36 -5.88 17.50
N LEU A 47 0.51 -5.09 16.85
CA LEU A 47 0.67 -3.66 17.11
C LEU A 47 -0.60 -2.84 16.80
N SER A 48 -1.43 -3.32 15.87
CA SER A 48 -2.71 -2.70 15.52
C SER A 48 -3.87 -3.17 16.42
N GLY A 49 -3.64 -4.13 17.31
CA GLY A 49 -4.70 -4.75 18.11
C GLY A 49 -5.68 -5.61 17.31
N ILE A 50 -5.32 -5.97 16.07
CA ILE A 50 -6.18 -6.75 15.17
C ILE A 50 -5.99 -8.24 15.42
N LYS A 51 -7.08 -8.97 15.52
CA LYS A 51 -7.05 -10.41 15.71
C LYS A 51 -6.65 -11.14 14.43
N LYS A 52 -5.91 -12.23 14.57
CA LYS A 52 -5.45 -13.03 13.42
C LYS A 52 -6.60 -13.63 12.61
N ASP A 53 -7.71 -13.97 13.26
CA ASP A 53 -8.92 -14.48 12.60
C ASP A 53 -9.60 -13.43 11.69
N GLU A 54 -9.53 -12.14 12.04
CA GLU A 54 -10.02 -11.06 11.18
C GLU A 54 -9.20 -10.96 9.89
N PHE A 55 -7.87 -11.11 10.01
CA PHE A 55 -6.98 -11.15 8.85
C PHE A 55 -7.24 -12.36 7.95
N ILE A 56 -7.51 -13.54 8.55
CA ILE A 56 -7.86 -14.75 7.80
C ILE A 56 -9.17 -14.54 7.05
N LYS A 57 -10.21 -14.02 7.70
CA LYS A 57 -11.51 -13.71 7.07
C LYS A 57 -11.38 -12.73 5.91
N TRP A 58 -10.54 -11.71 6.06
CA TRP A 58 -10.24 -10.80 4.96
C TRP A 58 -9.55 -11.53 3.80
N LYS A 59 -8.55 -12.39 4.06
CA LYS A 59 -7.88 -13.17 3.00
C LYS A 59 -8.85 -14.04 2.20
N GLU A 60 -9.85 -14.61 2.88
CA GLU A 60 -10.86 -15.45 2.24
C GLU A 60 -11.84 -14.65 1.37
N ASN A 61 -12.23 -13.46 1.80
CA ASN A 61 -13.17 -12.62 1.05
C ASN A 61 -12.95 -11.11 1.25
N PRO A 62 -11.89 -10.54 0.64
CA PRO A 62 -11.54 -9.12 0.82
C PRO A 62 -12.62 -8.16 0.30
N MET A 63 -13.42 -8.59 -0.67
CA MET A 63 -14.50 -7.76 -1.25
C MET A 63 -15.67 -7.52 -0.29
N LYS A 64 -15.91 -8.45 0.63
CA LYS A 64 -17.01 -8.39 1.61
C LYS A 64 -16.53 -8.05 3.01
N PHE A 65 -15.21 -8.03 3.22
CA PHE A 65 -14.67 -7.76 4.53
C PHE A 65 -14.83 -6.28 4.89
N VAL A 66 -15.43 -6.03 6.05
CA VAL A 66 -15.48 -4.70 6.65
C VAL A 66 -14.58 -4.70 7.87
N CYS A 67 -13.45 -4.03 7.77
CA CYS A 67 -12.54 -3.89 8.90
C CYS A 67 -13.13 -2.93 9.94
N LYS A 68 -13.10 -3.33 11.21
CA LYS A 68 -13.55 -2.49 12.33
C LYS A 68 -12.45 -1.56 12.86
N HIS A 69 -11.22 -1.76 12.42
CA HIS A 69 -10.04 -1.01 12.82
C HIS A 69 -9.65 0.03 11.76
N ASP A 70 -8.84 1.00 12.16
CA ASP A 70 -8.29 1.99 11.22
C ASP A 70 -7.26 1.31 10.31
N GLN A 71 -7.67 1.03 9.09
CA GLN A 71 -6.84 0.42 8.06
C GLN A 71 -5.69 1.34 7.62
N THR A 72 -5.73 2.59 8.00
CA THR A 72 -4.73 3.62 7.68
C THR A 72 -3.87 4.02 8.88
N ALA A 73 -3.79 3.18 9.91
CA ALA A 73 -3.02 3.50 11.12
C ALA A 73 -1.52 3.67 10.85
N TYR A 74 -0.98 2.98 9.86
CA TYR A 74 0.43 3.00 9.47
C TYR A 74 0.68 3.89 8.25
N GLU A 75 -0.01 3.61 7.17
CA GLU A 75 0.10 4.29 5.89
C GLU A 75 -1.29 4.72 5.37
N LYS A 76 -1.31 5.77 4.56
CA LYS A 76 -2.54 6.25 3.92
C LYS A 76 -2.23 6.84 2.55
N LEU A 77 -2.95 6.38 1.54
CA LEU A 77 -2.99 7.06 0.26
C LEU A 77 -3.82 8.33 0.41
N MET A 78 -3.21 9.48 0.22
CA MET A 78 -3.82 10.79 0.45
C MET A 78 -4.44 11.36 -0.80
N ALA A 79 -3.75 11.20 -1.93
CA ALA A 79 -4.18 11.79 -3.18
C ALA A 79 -3.73 10.93 -4.36
N VAL A 80 -4.45 11.09 -5.47
CA VAL A 80 -4.06 10.59 -6.78
C VAL A 80 -4.20 11.72 -7.78
N GLY A 81 -3.24 11.84 -8.68
CA GLY A 81 -3.23 12.86 -9.71
C GLY A 81 -2.65 12.34 -11.02
N TYR A 82 -2.68 13.18 -12.02
CA TYR A 82 -2.08 12.96 -13.33
C TYR A 82 -0.95 13.95 -13.55
N HIS A 83 0.18 13.46 -14.05
CA HIS A 83 1.31 14.27 -14.47
C HIS A 83 1.32 14.36 -16.00
N PRO A 84 0.89 15.48 -16.60
CA PRO A 84 0.68 15.55 -18.03
C PRO A 84 1.97 15.35 -18.84
N GLN A 85 3.08 16.00 -18.47
CA GLN A 85 4.34 15.91 -19.22
C GLN A 85 4.93 14.49 -19.26
N LEU A 86 4.72 13.70 -18.19
CA LEU A 86 5.19 12.32 -18.12
C LEU A 86 4.12 11.32 -18.54
N ARG A 87 2.86 11.74 -18.64
CA ARG A 87 1.69 10.88 -18.88
C ARG A 87 1.62 9.75 -17.87
N GLU A 88 1.76 10.11 -16.59
CA GLU A 88 1.80 9.19 -15.48
C GLU A 88 0.73 9.52 -14.45
N LEU A 89 0.17 8.48 -13.87
CA LEU A 89 -0.62 8.58 -12.63
C LEU A 89 0.33 8.60 -11.45
N MET A 90 0.04 9.45 -10.47
CA MET A 90 0.83 9.61 -9.25
C MET A 90 -0.08 9.47 -8.03
N GLY A 91 0.36 8.67 -7.07
CA GLY A 91 -0.28 8.57 -5.76
C GLY A 91 0.66 9.09 -4.68
N VAL A 92 0.13 9.81 -3.69
CA VAL A 92 0.89 10.28 -2.53
C VAL A 92 0.52 9.44 -1.31
N ILE A 93 1.51 8.74 -0.74
CA ILE A 93 1.36 7.90 0.44
C ILE A 93 1.96 8.63 1.64
N TYR A 94 1.19 8.77 2.72
CA TYR A 94 1.65 9.21 4.02
C TYR A 94 2.06 8.02 4.87
N ILE A 95 3.26 8.10 5.44
CA ILE A 95 3.79 7.18 6.45
C ILE A 95 3.58 7.84 7.80
N LYS A 96 2.78 7.20 8.66
CA LYS A 96 2.24 7.79 9.90
C LYS A 96 2.91 7.26 11.17
N ARG A 97 3.69 6.18 11.07
CA ARG A 97 4.36 5.56 12.21
C ARG A 97 5.87 5.57 12.04
N PRO A 98 6.63 5.70 13.14
CA PRO A 98 8.09 5.72 13.07
C PRO A 98 8.72 4.33 12.85
N TYR A 99 7.95 3.27 13.07
CA TYR A 99 8.39 1.87 13.00
C TYR A 99 7.29 0.98 12.41
N GLY A 100 7.67 -0.20 11.93
CA GLY A 100 6.75 -1.21 11.37
C GLY A 100 6.92 -1.43 9.87
N TYR A 101 8.01 -0.90 9.29
CA TYR A 101 8.31 -0.99 7.87
C TYR A 101 9.59 -1.81 7.57
N GLY A 102 9.97 -2.68 8.51
CA GLY A 102 11.06 -3.62 8.27
C GLY A 102 12.47 -3.08 8.49
N GLY A 103 12.61 -2.13 9.40
CA GLY A 103 13.89 -1.57 9.83
C GLY A 103 14.29 -0.28 9.11
N SER A 104 15.35 0.36 9.61
CA SER A 104 15.81 1.66 9.14
C SER A 104 16.68 1.55 7.90
N CYS A 105 16.61 2.56 7.03
CA CYS A 105 17.52 2.69 5.87
C CYS A 105 18.95 3.02 6.38
N PRO A 106 20.02 2.44 5.77
CA PRO A 106 20.02 1.53 4.61
C PRO A 106 19.96 0.04 4.98
N ASN A 107 20.04 -0.31 6.27
CA ASN A 107 20.30 -1.69 6.72
C ASN A 107 19.02 -2.52 6.93
N GLY A 108 17.84 -1.89 6.90
CA GLY A 108 16.56 -2.58 7.00
C GLY A 108 16.15 -3.27 5.69
N PHE A 109 15.21 -4.21 5.77
CA PHE A 109 14.63 -4.87 4.59
C PHE A 109 13.67 -3.97 3.84
N GLY A 110 13.10 -2.98 4.53
CA GLY A 110 12.04 -2.17 4.02
C GLY A 110 10.72 -2.93 3.85
N SER A 111 9.66 -2.21 3.63
CA SER A 111 8.31 -2.72 3.44
C SER A 111 7.78 -2.27 2.08
N PRO A 112 7.33 -3.21 1.21
CA PRO A 112 6.75 -2.83 -0.06
C PRO A 112 5.33 -2.30 0.14
N GLU A 113 5.11 -1.07 -0.33
CA GLU A 113 3.79 -0.46 -0.45
C GLU A 113 3.36 -0.50 -1.91
N TYR A 114 2.20 -1.05 -2.16
CA TYR A 114 1.66 -1.27 -3.50
C TYR A 114 0.50 -0.33 -3.76
N VAL A 115 0.50 0.35 -4.91
CA VAL A 115 -0.65 1.13 -5.37
C VAL A 115 -1.08 0.63 -6.75
N ARG A 116 -2.30 0.13 -6.85
CA ARG A 116 -2.91 -0.22 -8.12
C ARG A 116 -3.82 0.89 -8.59
N PHE A 117 -3.64 1.28 -9.85
CA PHE A 117 -4.37 2.37 -10.47
C PHE A 117 -5.37 1.86 -11.52
N TYR A 118 -6.54 2.49 -11.53
CA TYR A 118 -7.61 2.30 -12.51
C TYR A 118 -8.06 3.67 -13.04
N VAL A 119 -8.39 3.76 -14.32
CA VAL A 119 -8.98 4.95 -14.94
C VAL A 119 -10.24 4.55 -15.69
N ASP A 120 -11.35 5.19 -15.42
CA ASP A 120 -12.61 5.04 -16.15
C ASP A 120 -12.50 5.75 -17.49
N TRP A 121 -11.94 5.06 -18.48
CA TRP A 121 -11.71 5.62 -19.79
C TRP A 121 -13.00 5.82 -20.58
N THR A 122 -13.98 4.95 -20.37
CA THR A 122 -15.28 4.98 -21.03
C THR A 122 -16.22 6.00 -20.43
N ASN A 123 -15.90 6.52 -19.24
CA ASN A 123 -16.72 7.44 -18.45
C ASN A 123 -18.11 6.84 -18.16
N ASN A 124 -18.17 5.52 -17.95
CA ASN A 124 -19.41 4.78 -17.65
C ASN A 124 -19.69 4.64 -16.15
N GLY A 125 -18.80 5.18 -15.33
CA GLY A 125 -18.92 5.12 -13.86
C GLY A 125 -18.37 3.84 -13.23
N ASN A 126 -17.72 2.97 -13.98
CA ASN A 126 -17.15 1.73 -13.53
C ASN A 126 -15.65 1.65 -13.87
N PHE A 127 -14.96 0.62 -13.35
CA PHE A 127 -13.56 0.33 -13.65
C PHE A 127 -13.40 -1.14 -14.05
N THR A 128 -14.38 -1.67 -14.79
CA THR A 128 -14.51 -3.11 -15.06
C THR A 128 -13.82 -3.58 -16.31
N ASP A 129 -13.51 -2.67 -17.22
CA ASP A 129 -12.83 -2.99 -18.45
C ASP A 129 -11.35 -3.31 -18.21
N LEU A 130 -10.83 -4.34 -18.88
CA LEU A 130 -9.44 -4.79 -18.68
C LEU A 130 -8.40 -3.68 -18.93
N TRP A 131 -8.67 -2.80 -19.88
CA TRP A 131 -7.79 -1.71 -20.25
C TRP A 131 -7.87 -0.49 -19.30
N GLU A 132 -8.83 -0.46 -18.39
CA GLU A 132 -8.95 0.53 -17.32
C GLU A 132 -7.99 0.26 -16.17
N ASN A 133 -7.51 -0.97 -16.02
CA ASN A 133 -6.45 -1.32 -15.08
C ASN A 133 -5.09 -0.82 -15.60
N GLN A 134 -4.66 0.32 -15.10
CA GLN A 134 -3.39 0.93 -15.49
C GLN A 134 -2.16 0.19 -14.94
N GLY A 135 -2.34 -0.64 -13.93
CA GLY A 135 -1.32 -1.49 -13.35
C GLY A 135 -0.88 -1.07 -11.95
N LEU A 136 0.27 -1.58 -11.55
CA LEU A 136 0.81 -1.47 -10.22
C LEU A 136 1.99 -0.49 -10.19
N GLY A 137 1.98 0.44 -9.25
CA GLY A 137 3.14 1.17 -8.75
C GLY A 137 3.59 0.57 -7.42
N GLN A 138 4.86 0.75 -7.07
CA GLN A 138 5.43 0.24 -5.82
C GLN A 138 6.51 1.19 -5.31
N VAL A 139 6.58 1.33 -3.99
CA VAL A 139 7.73 1.93 -3.28
C VAL A 139 8.13 1.02 -2.12
N HIS A 140 9.40 1.10 -1.72
CA HIS A 140 9.88 0.52 -0.47
C HIS A 140 9.97 1.61 0.59
N VAL A 141 9.33 1.36 1.71
CA VAL A 141 9.31 2.24 2.87
C VAL A 141 10.17 1.64 3.96
N PHE A 142 10.93 2.47 4.66
CA PHE A 142 11.77 2.09 5.79
C PHE A 142 11.29 2.80 7.05
N ASP A 143 11.68 2.29 8.21
CA ASP A 143 11.38 2.91 9.49
C ASP A 143 12.02 4.29 9.58
N PRO A 144 11.25 5.40 9.69
CA PRO A 144 11.81 6.74 9.86
C PRO A 144 12.55 6.92 11.18
N GLY A 145 12.17 6.14 12.20
CA GLY A 145 12.80 6.17 13.53
C GLY A 145 12.53 7.42 14.37
N ASN A 146 11.95 8.47 13.78
CA ASN A 146 11.73 9.75 14.45
C ASN A 146 10.29 10.24 14.26
N VAL A 147 9.53 10.29 15.35
CA VAL A 147 8.13 10.74 15.37
C VAL A 147 7.95 12.21 15.00
N ASN A 148 8.95 13.06 15.26
CA ASN A 148 8.87 14.50 15.01
C ASN A 148 8.96 14.86 13.53
N LYS A 149 9.29 13.90 12.67
CA LYS A 149 9.37 14.08 11.21
C LYS A 149 8.20 13.45 10.45
N LEU A 150 7.18 13.00 11.16
CA LEU A 150 6.00 12.39 10.56
C LEU A 150 4.90 13.43 10.28
N PRO A 151 4.08 13.22 9.24
CA PRO A 151 4.19 12.14 8.27
C PRO A 151 5.34 12.33 7.28
N ILE A 152 5.87 11.22 6.74
CA ILE A 152 6.76 11.23 5.58
C ILE A 152 5.92 10.89 4.36
N GLU A 153 6.20 11.55 3.25
CA GLU A 153 5.45 11.38 2.00
C GLU A 153 6.28 10.64 0.95
N TYR A 154 5.62 9.69 0.29
CA TYR A 154 6.17 8.99 -0.87
C TYR A 154 5.28 9.20 -2.07
N ALA A 155 5.88 9.51 -3.22
CA ALA A 155 5.20 9.54 -4.50
C ALA A 155 5.36 8.17 -5.20
N VAL A 156 4.24 7.53 -5.50
CA VAL A 156 4.19 6.31 -6.31
C VAL A 156 3.63 6.65 -7.67
N ARG A 157 4.31 6.23 -8.73
CA ARG A 157 3.91 6.59 -10.10
C ARG A 157 3.69 5.37 -10.98
N LYS A 158 2.84 5.56 -11.99
CA LYS A 158 2.52 4.56 -12.99
C LYS A 158 2.18 5.20 -14.33
N GLY A 159 2.91 4.82 -15.38
CA GLY A 159 2.61 5.24 -16.75
C GLY A 159 1.25 4.74 -17.22
N ILE A 160 0.52 5.59 -17.94
CA ILE A 160 -0.78 5.26 -18.52
C ILE A 160 -0.63 4.19 -19.62
N LYS A 161 -1.47 3.18 -19.52
CA LYS A 161 -1.59 2.11 -20.52
C LYS A 161 -2.71 2.41 -21.51
N MET A 162 -2.45 3.36 -22.40
CA MET A 162 -3.36 3.70 -23.48
C MET A 162 -2.56 3.93 -24.77
N PRO A 163 -3.08 3.57 -25.95
CA PRO A 163 -2.45 3.93 -27.21
C PRO A 163 -2.23 5.45 -27.29
N LYS A 164 -1.00 5.86 -27.62
CA LYS A 164 -0.60 7.29 -27.63
C LYS A 164 -1.58 8.18 -28.43
N LYS A 165 -2.05 7.69 -29.60
CA LYS A 165 -2.99 8.42 -30.45
C LYS A 165 -4.31 8.72 -29.72
N LEU A 166 -4.85 7.73 -29.00
CA LEU A 166 -6.10 7.88 -28.24
C LEU A 166 -5.90 8.80 -27.04
N LEU A 167 -4.80 8.67 -26.32
CA LEU A 167 -4.46 9.56 -25.21
C LEU A 167 -4.33 11.00 -25.68
N SER A 168 -3.58 11.26 -26.77
CA SER A 168 -3.44 12.62 -27.33
C SER A 168 -4.77 13.22 -27.80
N MET A 169 -5.70 12.40 -28.29
CA MET A 169 -7.05 12.85 -28.63
C MET A 169 -7.82 13.29 -27.37
N LEU A 170 -7.74 12.54 -26.28
CA LEU A 170 -8.37 12.92 -25.02
C LEU A 170 -7.73 14.15 -24.38
N GLU A 171 -6.41 14.28 -24.49
CA GLU A 171 -5.66 15.46 -24.04
C GLU A 171 -6.06 16.73 -24.82
N SER A 172 -6.24 16.62 -26.14
CA SER A 172 -6.63 17.78 -26.99
C SER A 172 -7.99 18.38 -26.66
N ILE A 173 -8.86 17.63 -25.99
CA ILE A 173 -10.18 18.10 -25.54
C ILE A 173 -10.23 18.30 -24.01
N CYS A 174 -9.07 18.28 -23.33
CA CYS A 174 -8.97 18.40 -21.88
C CYS A 174 -9.95 17.46 -21.14
N ALA A 175 -10.00 16.20 -21.58
CA ALA A 175 -10.97 15.24 -21.09
C ALA A 175 -10.81 14.97 -19.59
N VAL A 176 -11.89 15.04 -18.82
CA VAL A 176 -11.92 14.66 -17.42
C VAL A 176 -12.26 13.18 -17.30
N ARG A 177 -11.48 12.45 -16.47
CA ARG A 177 -11.68 11.03 -16.23
C ARG A 177 -11.61 10.72 -14.74
N ARG A 178 -12.45 9.79 -14.30
CA ARG A 178 -12.41 9.29 -12.94
C ARG A 178 -11.24 8.33 -12.78
N VAL A 179 -10.51 8.46 -11.68
CA VAL A 179 -9.40 7.59 -11.32
C VAL A 179 -9.65 6.99 -9.94
N ARG A 180 -9.29 5.72 -9.80
CA ARG A 180 -9.30 5.00 -8.52
C ARG A 180 -7.92 4.41 -8.29
N ALA A 181 -7.44 4.53 -7.05
CA ALA A 181 -6.20 3.89 -6.64
C ALA A 181 -6.39 3.16 -5.31
N ILE A 182 -5.79 1.98 -5.21
CA ILE A 182 -5.86 1.10 -4.06
C ILE A 182 -4.48 0.95 -3.49
N LEU A 183 -4.24 1.52 -2.31
CA LEU A 183 -3.03 1.29 -1.52
C LEU A 183 -3.17 -0.01 -0.74
N SER A 184 -2.13 -0.82 -0.74
CA SER A 184 -2.06 -2.01 0.10
C SER A 184 -0.63 -2.32 0.52
N TRP A 185 -0.46 -2.58 1.82
CA TRP A 185 0.78 -3.08 2.37
C TRP A 185 0.93 -4.59 2.16
N ALA A 186 2.13 -5.01 1.77
CA ALA A 186 2.58 -6.41 1.67
C ALA A 186 1.78 -7.35 0.75
N ILE A 187 0.55 -6.98 0.38
CA ILE A 187 -0.33 -7.79 -0.48
C ILE A 187 -0.67 -6.99 -1.71
N ILE A 188 -0.32 -7.54 -2.86
CA ILE A 188 -0.56 -6.88 -4.14
C ILE A 188 -2.07 -6.87 -4.42
N PRO A 189 -2.71 -5.69 -4.59
CA PRO A 189 -4.10 -5.62 -5.04
C PRO A 189 -4.24 -6.38 -6.36
N PRO A 190 -5.17 -7.34 -6.49
CA PRO A 190 -5.30 -8.17 -7.68
C PRO A 190 -5.70 -7.35 -8.91
N PRO A 191 -5.20 -7.69 -10.11
CA PRO A 191 -5.62 -7.02 -11.34
C PRO A 191 -7.10 -7.32 -11.65
N GLY A 192 -7.80 -6.34 -12.26
CA GLY A 192 -9.20 -6.50 -12.64
C GLY A 192 -10.20 -6.54 -11.48
N GLN A 193 -9.78 -6.20 -10.27
CA GLN A 193 -10.64 -6.12 -9.09
C GLN A 193 -10.65 -4.71 -8.50
N PRO A 194 -11.29 -3.73 -9.15
CA PRO A 194 -11.27 -2.34 -8.70
C PRO A 194 -11.95 -2.13 -7.34
N ASN A 195 -12.83 -3.05 -6.94
CA ASN A 195 -13.53 -3.01 -5.67
C ASN A 195 -12.85 -3.85 -4.56
N TRP A 196 -11.62 -4.35 -4.82
CA TRP A 196 -10.87 -5.05 -3.81
C TRP A 196 -10.54 -4.13 -2.63
N ASN A 197 -10.80 -4.62 -1.41
CA ASN A 197 -10.63 -3.84 -0.18
C ASN A 197 -9.32 -4.25 0.51
N PRO A 198 -8.35 -3.35 0.68
CA PRO A 198 -7.10 -3.66 1.36
C PRO A 198 -7.32 -3.89 2.85
N PHE A 199 -6.52 -4.78 3.45
CA PHE A 199 -6.55 -4.98 4.90
C PHE A 199 -5.79 -3.87 5.64
N TRP A 200 -4.64 -3.46 5.12
CA TRP A 200 -3.92 -2.24 5.48
C TRP A 200 -3.78 -1.36 4.25
N GLY A 201 -4.11 -0.11 4.40
CA GLY A 201 -4.19 0.85 3.32
C GLY A 201 -5.61 1.36 3.12
N ASN A 202 -5.85 1.97 1.98
CA ASN A 202 -7.16 2.52 1.63
C ASN A 202 -7.34 2.67 0.12
N VAL A 203 -8.56 3.03 -0.26
CA VAL A 203 -8.93 3.37 -1.63
C VAL A 203 -9.15 4.87 -1.71
N VAL A 204 -8.60 5.50 -2.74
CA VAL A 204 -8.87 6.89 -3.12
C VAL A 204 -9.48 6.92 -4.50
N GLU A 205 -10.54 7.70 -4.65
CA GLU A 205 -11.21 7.95 -5.90
C GLU A 205 -11.35 9.45 -6.14
N THR A 206 -11.00 9.92 -7.31
CA THR A 206 -11.04 11.31 -7.69
C THR A 206 -11.15 11.47 -9.21
N HIS A 207 -11.09 12.71 -9.69
CA HIS A 207 -11.04 13.02 -11.11
C HIS A 207 -9.68 13.59 -11.49
N ILE A 208 -9.22 13.24 -12.67
CA ILE A 208 -8.04 13.80 -13.32
C ILE A 208 -8.48 14.49 -14.61
N GLN A 209 -7.83 15.59 -14.94
CA GLN A 209 -7.96 16.22 -16.25
C GLN A 209 -6.75 15.81 -17.09
N LEU A 210 -7.02 15.35 -18.30
CA LEU A 210 -6.00 15.03 -19.28
C LEU A 210 -5.75 16.30 -20.10
N ASP A 211 -4.61 16.90 -19.89
CA ASP A 211 -4.12 18.08 -20.60
C ASP A 211 -2.69 17.85 -21.09
N ASN A 212 -2.18 18.76 -21.95
CA ASN A 212 -0.87 18.61 -22.57
C ASN A 212 0.04 19.80 -22.24
#